data_47e1c2755736a36cadd5732f54db5fc6
#
_entry.id   47e1c2755736a36cadd5732f54db5fc6
#
_cell.length_a   1.000
_cell.length_b   1.000
_cell.length_c   1.000
_cell.angle_alpha   90.00
_cell.angle_beta   90.00
_cell.angle_gamma   90.00
#
_symmetry.space_group_name_H-M   'P 1'
#
loop_
_entity.id
_entity.type
_entity.pdbx_description
1 polymer ?
#
loop_
_entity_poly.entity_id
_entity_poly.type
_entity_poly.pdbx_seq_one_letter_code
_entity_poly.pdbx_strand_id
1 'polypeptide(L)'
;MSENTENQIQDEANEADFIAAQAASEEFVSTIGDSVATEVEEEAVAEPEQRDFPIQTVGRRKRAVVRVVMTAGSGEFTCNGRALEDYFPNKLHQQLIKAPLTLIERDGQFDIKANLKGGGPSGQAGAFRLAIARALNAATPAARSALPKAGFLSRDAREVARGRAG
;
A
#
# COMPACT_ATOMS: atom_id res chain seq x y z
N MET A 1 60.27 40.90 -15.07
CA MET A 1 58.98 41.64 -15.19
C MET A 1 58.08 41.00 -16.25
N SER A 2 58.12 39.69 -16.48
CA SER A 2 57.39 39.02 -17.58
C SER A 2 56.41 37.92 -17.11
N GLU A 3 56.44 37.57 -15.83
CA GLU A 3 55.57 36.49 -15.32
C GLU A 3 54.20 36.97 -14.84
N ASN A 4 53.97 38.31 -14.65
CA ASN A 4 52.73 38.83 -14.13
C ASN A 4 51.68 39.14 -15.23
N THR A 5 52.11 39.15 -16.49
CA THR A 5 51.21 39.45 -17.63
C THR A 5 50.54 38.17 -18.19
N GLU A 6 51.20 37.01 -18.11
CA GLU A 6 50.63 35.74 -18.55
C GLU A 6 49.56 35.20 -17.60
N ASN A 7 49.66 35.46 -16.29
CA ASN A 7 48.66 35.06 -15.32
C ASN A 7 47.36 35.87 -15.44
N GLN A 8 47.46 37.17 -15.80
CA GLN A 8 46.25 38.00 -15.99
C GLN A 8 45.45 37.60 -17.24
N ILE A 9 46.11 37.15 -18.31
CA ILE A 9 45.46 36.70 -19.54
C ILE A 9 44.76 35.36 -19.35
N GLN A 10 45.29 34.47 -18.50
CA GLN A 10 44.66 33.19 -18.19
C GLN A 10 43.43 33.35 -17.28
N ASP A 11 43.43 34.31 -16.36
CA ASP A 11 42.28 34.56 -15.50
C ASP A 11 41.10 35.17 -16.26
N GLU A 12 41.36 36.13 -17.20
CA GLU A 12 40.31 36.70 -18.06
C GLU A 12 39.71 35.66 -19.03
N ALA A 13 40.52 34.75 -19.54
CA ALA A 13 40.01 33.65 -20.42
C ALA A 13 39.13 32.66 -19.66
N ASN A 14 39.45 32.36 -18.41
CA ASN A 14 38.66 31.49 -17.56
C ASN A 14 37.32 32.11 -17.13
N GLU A 15 37.29 33.43 -16.87
CA GLU A 15 36.01 34.13 -16.57
C GLU A 15 35.08 34.19 -17.78
N ALA A 16 35.64 34.43 -18.98
CA ALA A 16 34.85 34.45 -20.21
C ALA A 16 34.20 33.08 -20.54
N ASP A 17 34.96 32.00 -20.36
CA ASP A 17 34.44 30.62 -20.55
C ASP A 17 33.40 30.26 -19.50
N PHE A 18 33.55 30.71 -18.25
CA PHE A 18 32.58 30.48 -17.20
C PHE A 18 31.25 31.20 -17.44
N ILE A 19 31.31 32.45 -17.91
CA ILE A 19 30.12 33.25 -18.24
C ILE A 19 29.41 32.69 -19.47
N ALA A 20 30.14 32.20 -20.47
CA ALA A 20 29.57 31.53 -21.65
C ALA A 20 28.89 30.20 -21.31
N ALA A 21 29.47 29.44 -20.38
CA ALA A 21 28.86 28.22 -19.89
C ALA A 21 27.60 28.48 -19.07
N GLN A 22 27.53 29.54 -18.30
CA GLN A 22 26.35 29.95 -17.55
C GLN A 22 25.20 30.40 -18.47
N ALA A 23 25.48 31.20 -19.48
CA ALA A 23 24.48 31.61 -20.46
C ALA A 23 23.91 30.45 -21.26
N ALA A 24 24.74 29.50 -21.66
CA ALA A 24 24.29 28.29 -22.36
C ALA A 24 23.41 27.39 -21.46
N SER A 25 23.68 27.34 -20.16
CA SER A 25 22.87 26.58 -19.22
C SER A 25 21.50 27.19 -18.95
N GLU A 26 21.40 28.51 -18.96
CA GLU A 26 20.13 29.25 -18.77
C GLU A 26 19.23 29.11 -20.00
N GLU A 27 19.77 29.21 -21.22
CA GLU A 27 19.01 28.97 -22.45
C GLU A 27 18.51 27.51 -22.54
N PHE A 28 19.35 26.55 -22.13
CA PHE A 28 18.96 25.13 -22.13
C PHE A 28 17.84 24.83 -21.13
N VAL A 29 17.89 25.42 -19.95
CA VAL A 29 16.85 25.29 -18.91
C VAL A 29 15.54 25.94 -19.36
N SER A 30 15.58 27.10 -20.04
CA SER A 30 14.37 27.76 -20.51
C SER A 30 13.70 26.99 -21.66
N THR A 31 14.49 26.36 -22.53
CA THR A 31 13.97 25.58 -23.67
C THR A 31 13.37 24.25 -23.22
N ILE A 32 13.94 23.60 -22.20
CA ILE A 32 13.38 22.36 -21.62
C ILE A 32 12.15 22.69 -20.74
N GLY A 33 12.15 23.83 -20.05
CA GLY A 33 11.02 24.26 -19.22
C GLY A 33 9.73 24.45 -20.02
N ASP A 34 9.83 24.98 -21.24
CA ASP A 34 8.67 25.26 -22.08
C ASP A 34 8.14 24.00 -22.81
N SER A 35 9.00 23.03 -23.11
CA SER A 35 8.62 21.77 -23.73
C SER A 35 8.09 20.73 -22.72
N VAL A 36 8.45 20.83 -21.42
CA VAL A 36 7.95 19.95 -20.35
C VAL A 36 6.66 20.51 -19.72
N ALA A 37 6.41 21.81 -19.85
CA ALA A 37 5.19 22.42 -19.31
C ALA A 37 3.93 22.12 -20.13
N THR A 38 4.04 21.58 -21.35
CA THR A 38 2.90 21.29 -22.22
C THR A 38 2.48 19.83 -22.26
N GLU A 39 3.18 18.92 -21.57
CA GLU A 39 2.80 17.50 -21.47
C GLU A 39 2.62 17.00 -20.02
N VAL A 40 2.50 17.89 -19.07
CA VAL A 40 1.78 17.55 -17.83
C VAL A 40 0.31 17.91 -18.09
N GLU A 41 -0.29 17.30 -19.15
CA GLU A 41 -1.71 17.05 -19.10
C GLU A 41 -1.96 16.35 -17.75
N GLU A 42 -2.67 17.07 -16.88
CA GLU A 42 -3.48 16.50 -15.84
C GLU A 42 -3.85 15.05 -16.20
N GLU A 43 -3.01 14.06 -15.83
CA GLU A 43 -3.58 12.84 -15.36
C GLU A 43 -4.41 13.28 -14.17
N ALA A 44 -5.65 13.62 -14.45
CA ALA A 44 -6.70 13.73 -13.47
C ALA A 44 -6.44 12.54 -12.53
N VAL A 45 -5.97 12.85 -11.33
CA VAL A 45 -5.95 11.91 -10.23
C VAL A 45 -7.40 11.50 -10.13
N ALA A 46 -7.76 10.43 -10.85
CA ALA A 46 -9.05 9.82 -10.75
C ALA A 46 -9.21 9.57 -9.27
N GLU A 47 -10.06 10.36 -8.63
CA GLU A 47 -10.42 10.16 -7.24
C GLU A 47 -10.69 8.68 -7.14
N PRO A 48 -10.05 7.95 -6.20
CA PRO A 48 -10.25 6.52 -6.09
C PRO A 48 -11.74 6.31 -5.98
N GLU A 49 -12.34 5.72 -7.02
CA GLU A 49 -13.76 5.39 -7.03
C GLU A 49 -14.04 4.66 -5.72
N GLN A 50 -14.56 5.39 -4.77
CA GLN A 50 -15.00 4.86 -3.49
C GLN A 50 -16.22 4.02 -3.85
N ARG A 51 -15.99 2.72 -4.01
CA ARG A 51 -17.09 1.80 -4.26
C ARG A 51 -18.04 1.88 -3.09
N ASP A 52 -19.33 1.96 -3.40
CA ASP A 52 -20.39 2.05 -2.42
C ASP A 52 -20.24 0.92 -1.39
N PHE A 53 -20.24 1.29 -0.12
CA PHE A 53 -20.29 0.36 0.98
C PHE A 53 -21.76 -0.09 1.21
N PRO A 54 -22.02 -1.31 1.69
CA PRO A 54 -21.12 -2.27 2.33
C PRO A 54 -20.46 -3.29 1.35
N ILE A 55 -19.18 -3.57 1.56
CA ILE A 55 -18.47 -4.59 0.80
C ILE A 55 -18.51 -5.92 1.54
N GLN A 56 -19.04 -6.95 0.90
CA GLN A 56 -19.11 -8.30 1.46
C GLN A 56 -18.07 -9.22 0.81
N THR A 57 -17.30 -9.92 1.64
CA THR A 57 -16.30 -10.88 1.18
C THR A 57 -16.26 -12.13 2.04
N VAL A 58 -15.65 -13.18 1.50
CA VAL A 58 -15.50 -14.47 2.19
C VAL A 58 -14.04 -14.89 2.15
N GLY A 59 -13.50 -15.22 3.32
CA GLY A 59 -12.20 -15.87 3.48
C GLY A 59 -12.36 -17.32 3.97
N ARG A 60 -11.45 -18.19 3.53
CA ARG A 60 -11.44 -19.61 3.93
C ARG A 60 -10.02 -20.06 4.22
N ARG A 61 -9.85 -20.78 5.33
CA ARG A 61 -8.59 -21.45 5.67
C ARG A 61 -8.86 -22.72 6.46
N LYS A 62 -8.31 -23.85 6.02
CA LYS A 62 -8.64 -25.17 6.57
C LYS A 62 -10.15 -25.35 6.52
N ARG A 63 -10.78 -25.70 7.65
CA ARG A 63 -12.24 -25.82 7.78
C ARG A 63 -12.93 -24.53 8.21
N ALA A 64 -12.17 -23.45 8.45
CA ALA A 64 -12.73 -22.17 8.86
C ALA A 64 -13.25 -21.38 7.64
N VAL A 65 -14.45 -20.84 7.79
CA VAL A 65 -15.10 -19.94 6.83
C VAL A 65 -15.48 -18.66 7.56
N VAL A 66 -15.06 -17.51 7.01
CA VAL A 66 -15.34 -16.20 7.57
C VAL A 66 -16.00 -15.35 6.50
N ARG A 67 -17.20 -14.83 6.79
CA ARG A 67 -17.87 -13.82 5.98
C ARG A 67 -17.63 -12.47 6.64
N VAL A 68 -17.14 -11.53 5.89
CA VAL A 68 -16.86 -10.16 6.33
C VAL A 68 -17.79 -9.19 5.61
N VAL A 69 -18.34 -8.26 6.35
CA VAL A 69 -19.01 -7.06 5.84
C VAL A 69 -18.19 -5.88 6.31
N MET A 70 -17.66 -5.13 5.37
CA MET A 70 -16.84 -3.95 5.62
C MET A 70 -17.61 -2.70 5.22
N THR A 71 -17.67 -1.73 6.14
CA THR A 71 -18.29 -0.42 5.96
C THR A 71 -17.28 0.68 6.29
N ALA A 72 -17.45 1.86 5.75
CA ALA A 72 -16.69 3.02 6.21
C ALA A 72 -17.08 3.33 7.67
N GLY A 73 -16.10 3.59 8.52
CA GLY A 73 -16.36 3.80 9.95
C GLY A 73 -15.13 4.17 10.76
N SER A 74 -15.14 3.83 12.03
CA SER A 74 -14.14 4.23 13.04
C SER A 74 -13.11 3.17 13.39
N GLY A 75 -13.13 2.01 12.72
CA GLY A 75 -12.20 0.91 12.97
C GLY A 75 -12.69 -0.13 13.97
N GLU A 76 -14.02 -0.26 14.14
CA GLU A 76 -14.59 -1.25 15.02
C GLU A 76 -14.60 -2.65 14.38
N PHE A 77 -14.19 -3.66 15.15
CA PHE A 77 -14.22 -5.07 14.75
C PHE A 77 -15.22 -5.85 15.57
N THR A 78 -16.26 -6.35 14.93
CA THR A 78 -17.28 -7.19 15.56
C THR A 78 -17.19 -8.63 15.02
N CYS A 79 -16.90 -9.61 15.89
CA CYS A 79 -16.75 -11.02 15.59
C CYS A 79 -17.91 -11.82 16.20
N ASN A 80 -18.86 -12.31 15.39
CA ASN A 80 -20.05 -13.01 15.90
C ASN A 80 -20.78 -12.26 17.04
N GLY A 81 -20.85 -10.92 16.97
CA GLY A 81 -21.48 -10.08 17.99
C GLY A 81 -20.60 -9.76 19.20
N ARG A 82 -19.32 -10.13 19.21
CA ARG A 82 -18.35 -9.83 20.26
C ARG A 82 -17.23 -8.95 19.70
N ALA A 83 -16.55 -8.20 20.56
CA ALA A 83 -15.36 -7.47 20.17
C ALA A 83 -14.23 -8.41 19.73
N LEU A 84 -13.31 -7.91 18.90
CA LEU A 84 -12.18 -8.68 18.40
C LEU A 84 -11.31 -9.25 19.53
N GLU A 85 -11.11 -8.48 20.59
CA GLU A 85 -10.26 -8.84 21.73
C GLU A 85 -10.87 -9.97 22.57
N ASP A 86 -12.19 -9.95 22.73
CA ASP A 86 -12.91 -10.99 23.45
C ASP A 86 -12.97 -12.30 22.67
N TYR A 87 -13.10 -12.21 21.35
CA TYR A 87 -13.16 -13.39 20.49
C TYR A 87 -11.79 -14.02 20.21
N PHE A 88 -10.75 -13.18 20.06
CA PHE A 88 -9.35 -13.59 19.88
C PHE A 88 -8.48 -13.03 20.99
N PRO A 89 -8.39 -13.68 22.15
CA PRO A 89 -7.58 -13.20 23.27
C PRO A 89 -6.08 -13.19 22.96
N ASN A 90 -5.64 -13.97 21.98
CA ASN A 90 -4.24 -14.02 21.55
C ASN A 90 -3.90 -12.82 20.66
N LYS A 91 -2.98 -11.96 21.14
CA LYS A 91 -2.50 -10.76 20.42
C LYS A 91 -1.92 -11.08 19.02
N LEU A 92 -1.28 -12.24 18.85
CA LEU A 92 -0.76 -12.66 17.55
C LEU A 92 -1.87 -12.86 16.51
N HIS A 93 -3.04 -13.38 16.93
CA HIS A 93 -4.19 -13.50 16.03
C HIS A 93 -4.78 -12.14 15.68
N GLN A 94 -4.84 -11.22 16.64
CA GLN A 94 -5.30 -9.84 16.41
C GLN A 94 -4.40 -9.12 15.41
N GLN A 95 -3.07 -9.19 15.59
CA GLN A 95 -2.10 -8.63 14.67
C GLN A 95 -2.20 -9.23 13.27
N LEU A 96 -2.36 -10.55 13.18
CA LEU A 96 -2.55 -11.25 11.90
C LEU A 96 -3.78 -10.76 11.15
N ILE A 97 -4.87 -10.48 11.85
CA ILE A 97 -6.13 -10.00 11.28
C ILE A 97 -5.99 -8.55 10.81
N LYS A 98 -5.35 -7.69 11.60
CA LYS A 98 -5.13 -6.28 11.28
C LYS A 98 -4.04 -6.04 10.20
N ALA A 99 -3.13 -6.98 10.00
CA ALA A 99 -1.98 -6.84 9.09
C ALA A 99 -2.32 -6.31 7.66
N PRO A 100 -3.41 -6.70 6.98
CA PRO A 100 -3.75 -6.12 5.68
C PRO A 100 -4.09 -4.64 5.73
N LEU A 101 -4.72 -4.15 6.82
CA LEU A 101 -5.07 -2.74 7.01
C LEU A 101 -3.82 -1.91 7.31
N THR A 102 -2.96 -2.42 8.18
CA THR A 102 -1.66 -1.79 8.51
C THR A 102 -0.76 -1.67 7.29
N LEU A 103 -0.74 -2.69 6.39
CA LEU A 103 0.06 -2.63 5.16
C LEU A 103 -0.34 -1.49 4.23
N ILE A 104 -1.63 -1.16 4.15
CA ILE A 104 -2.14 -0.07 3.31
C ILE A 104 -2.36 1.25 4.07
N GLU A 105 -1.89 1.31 5.33
CA GLU A 105 -1.97 2.49 6.22
C GLU A 105 -3.40 3.04 6.38
N ARG A 106 -4.39 2.13 6.43
CA ARG A 106 -5.81 2.47 6.60
C ARG A 106 -6.42 1.88 7.85
N ASP A 107 -5.63 1.77 8.90
CA ASP A 107 -6.13 1.38 10.23
C ASP A 107 -7.13 2.44 10.73
N GLY A 108 -8.27 1.99 11.25
CA GLY A 108 -9.29 2.87 11.81
C GLY A 108 -10.25 3.53 10.82
N GLN A 109 -10.18 3.25 9.54
CA GLN A 109 -11.10 3.85 8.54
C GLN A 109 -12.32 2.98 8.21
N PHE A 110 -12.32 1.72 8.64
CA PHE A 110 -13.36 0.76 8.28
C PHE A 110 -13.91 0.04 9.49
N ASP A 111 -15.23 -0.08 9.58
CA ASP A 111 -15.89 -0.98 10.52
C ASP A 111 -16.08 -2.34 9.88
N ILE A 112 -15.72 -3.40 10.61
CA ILE A 112 -15.67 -4.75 10.10
C ILE A 112 -16.55 -5.67 10.96
N LYS A 113 -17.65 -6.14 10.37
CA LYS A 113 -18.50 -7.17 10.96
C LYS A 113 -18.18 -8.53 10.36
N ALA A 114 -17.80 -9.49 11.19
CA ALA A 114 -17.39 -10.80 10.76
C ALA A 114 -18.25 -11.92 11.36
N ASN A 115 -18.75 -12.81 10.51
CA ASN A 115 -19.36 -14.07 10.90
C ASN A 115 -18.37 -15.21 10.67
N LEU A 116 -17.93 -15.83 11.76
CA LEU A 116 -16.92 -16.90 11.76
C LEU A 116 -17.58 -18.24 12.04
N LYS A 117 -17.30 -19.26 11.23
CA LYS A 117 -17.81 -20.61 11.37
C LYS A 117 -16.70 -21.64 11.09
N GLY A 118 -16.73 -22.72 11.85
CA GLY A 118 -15.85 -23.89 11.68
C GLY A 118 -14.39 -23.65 12.01
N GLY A 119 -13.63 -24.74 12.09
CA GLY A 119 -12.21 -24.71 12.42
C GLY A 119 -11.90 -24.26 13.83
N GLY A 120 -10.63 -23.91 14.09
CA GLY A 120 -10.16 -23.37 15.34
C GLY A 120 -9.69 -21.91 15.24
N PRO A 121 -9.31 -21.26 16.36
CA PRO A 121 -8.97 -19.85 16.39
C PRO A 121 -7.89 -19.43 15.36
N SER A 122 -6.84 -20.23 15.22
CA SER A 122 -5.77 -19.98 14.24
C SER A 122 -6.25 -20.07 12.79
N GLY A 123 -7.14 -21.03 12.49
CA GLY A 123 -7.76 -21.17 11.16
C GLY A 123 -8.68 -19.98 10.86
N GLN A 124 -9.50 -19.61 11.83
CA GLN A 124 -10.40 -18.46 11.74
C GLN A 124 -9.67 -17.14 11.56
N ALA A 125 -8.59 -16.90 12.31
CA ALA A 125 -7.77 -15.69 12.17
C ALA A 125 -7.16 -15.59 10.76
N GLY A 126 -6.63 -16.69 10.21
CA GLY A 126 -6.11 -16.70 8.84
C GLY A 126 -7.18 -16.56 7.77
N ALA A 127 -8.37 -17.11 7.95
CA ALA A 127 -9.51 -16.92 7.06
C ALA A 127 -10.02 -15.47 7.12
N PHE A 128 -10.03 -14.87 8.29
CA PHE A 128 -10.43 -13.48 8.51
C PHE A 128 -9.46 -12.52 7.83
N ARG A 129 -8.14 -12.72 7.98
CA ARG A 129 -7.11 -11.96 7.24
C ARG A 129 -7.36 -11.97 5.73
N LEU A 130 -7.63 -13.15 5.17
CA LEU A 130 -7.90 -13.29 3.73
C LEU A 130 -9.19 -12.55 3.32
N ALA A 131 -10.24 -12.61 4.13
CA ALA A 131 -11.50 -11.90 3.87
C ALA A 131 -11.29 -10.38 3.86
N ILE A 132 -10.58 -9.83 4.85
CA ILE A 132 -10.24 -8.41 4.92
C ILE A 132 -9.40 -7.99 3.70
N ALA A 133 -8.37 -8.75 3.34
CA ALA A 133 -7.55 -8.45 2.18
C ALA A 133 -8.37 -8.41 0.88
N ARG A 134 -9.33 -9.31 0.72
CA ARG A 134 -10.26 -9.30 -0.43
C ARG A 134 -11.19 -8.08 -0.42
N ALA A 135 -11.68 -7.69 0.75
CA ALA A 135 -12.53 -6.51 0.90
C ALA A 135 -11.75 -5.24 0.54
N LEU A 136 -10.53 -5.09 1.05
CA LEU A 136 -9.65 -3.97 0.73
C LEU A 136 -9.28 -3.90 -0.76
N ASN A 137 -9.01 -5.06 -1.38
CA ASN A 137 -8.74 -5.13 -2.82
C ASN A 137 -9.96 -4.71 -3.66
N ALA A 138 -11.17 -4.90 -3.16
CA ALA A 138 -12.40 -4.44 -3.81
C ALA A 138 -12.68 -2.96 -3.54
N ALA A 139 -12.36 -2.47 -2.33
CA ALA A 139 -12.60 -1.09 -1.89
C ALA A 139 -11.60 -0.09 -2.49
N THR A 140 -10.33 -0.46 -2.57
CA THR A 140 -9.25 0.49 -2.85
C THR A 140 -8.37 0.01 -3.99
N PRO A 141 -8.22 0.79 -5.08
CA PRO A 141 -7.35 0.39 -6.20
C PRO A 141 -5.87 0.31 -5.81
N ALA A 142 -5.40 1.15 -4.89
CA ALA A 142 -4.03 1.11 -4.36
C ALA A 142 -3.69 -0.24 -3.68
N ALA A 143 -4.67 -0.89 -3.03
CA ALA A 143 -4.50 -2.18 -2.39
C ALA A 143 -4.22 -3.33 -3.39
N ARG A 144 -4.63 -3.18 -4.66
CA ARG A 144 -4.45 -4.21 -5.70
C ARG A 144 -3.00 -4.54 -6.00
N SER A 145 -2.10 -3.61 -5.84
CA SER A 145 -0.67 -3.83 -6.07
C SER A 145 0.07 -4.33 -4.82
N ALA A 146 -0.30 -3.84 -3.64
CA ALA A 146 0.37 -4.12 -2.38
C ALA A 146 0.00 -5.49 -1.78
N LEU A 147 -1.29 -5.80 -1.70
CA LEU A 147 -1.79 -7.02 -1.05
C LEU A 147 -1.34 -8.32 -1.72
N PRO A 148 -1.32 -8.47 -3.07
CA PRO A 148 -0.78 -9.67 -3.72
C PRO A 148 0.71 -9.86 -3.48
N LYS A 149 1.50 -8.78 -3.55
CA LYS A 149 2.96 -8.81 -3.30
C LYS A 149 3.27 -9.29 -1.88
N ALA A 150 2.47 -8.89 -0.90
CA ALA A 150 2.59 -9.33 0.49
C ALA A 150 1.99 -10.74 0.76
N GLY A 151 1.39 -11.39 -0.24
CA GLY A 151 0.82 -12.73 -0.11
C GLY A 151 -0.50 -12.81 0.68
N PHE A 152 -1.19 -11.69 0.91
CA PHE A 152 -2.44 -11.68 1.69
C PHE A 152 -3.65 -12.22 0.91
N LEU A 153 -3.62 -12.23 -0.42
CA LEU A 153 -4.70 -12.73 -1.27
C LEU A 153 -4.58 -14.22 -1.58
N SER A 154 -3.45 -14.85 -1.25
CA SER A 154 -3.24 -16.27 -1.45
C SER A 154 -3.95 -17.11 -0.39
N ARG A 155 -4.72 -18.11 -0.84
CA ARG A 155 -5.36 -19.09 0.04
C ARG A 155 -4.42 -20.27 0.27
N ASP A 156 -4.21 -20.67 1.53
CA ASP A 156 -3.62 -21.95 1.86
C ASP A 156 -4.65 -23.07 1.60
N ALA A 157 -4.38 -23.90 0.61
CA ALA A 157 -5.29 -24.98 0.20
C ALA A 157 -5.30 -26.17 1.16
N ARG A 158 -4.36 -26.24 2.11
CA ARG A 158 -4.28 -27.34 3.08
C ARG A 158 -5.47 -27.36 4.02
N GLU A 159 -6.22 -28.42 4.03
CA GLU A 159 -7.34 -28.61 4.96
C GLU A 159 -6.93 -29.32 6.25
N VAL A 160 -6.06 -30.33 6.16
CA VAL A 160 -5.59 -31.15 7.28
C VAL A 160 -4.07 -31.02 7.39
N ALA A 161 -3.55 -31.01 8.61
CA ALA A 161 -2.12 -31.09 8.83
C ALA A 161 -1.59 -32.42 8.31
N ARG A 162 -0.47 -32.39 7.56
CA ARG A 162 0.19 -33.62 7.09
C ARG A 162 0.62 -34.42 8.32
N GLY A 163 0.10 -35.64 8.45
CA GLY A 163 0.52 -36.56 9.51
C GLY A 163 2.02 -36.84 9.38
N ARG A 164 2.74 -36.84 10.49
CA ARG A 164 4.08 -37.43 10.52
C ARG A 164 3.89 -38.92 10.33
N ALA A 165 4.52 -39.46 9.31
CA ALA A 165 4.76 -40.90 9.26
C ALA A 165 5.69 -41.22 10.43
N GLY A 166 5.20 -42.05 11.38
CA GLY A 166 6.00 -42.61 12.46
C GLY A 166 7.00 -43.63 11.93
#